data_c72785f189d65eff9060c4ad5b5d138b
#
_entry.id   c72785f189d65eff9060c4ad5b5d138b
#
_cell.length_a   1.000
_cell.length_b   1.000
_cell.length_c   1.000
_cell.angle_alpha   90.00
_cell.angle_beta   90.00
_cell.angle_gamma   90.00
#
_symmetry.space_group_name_H-M   'P 1'
#
loop_
_entity.id
_entity.type
_entity.pdbx_description
1 polymer ?
#
loop_
_entity_poly.entity_id
_entity_poly.type
_entity_poly.pdbx_seq_one_letter_code
_entity_poly.pdbx_strand_id
1 'polypeptide(L)' 'MATLAITQRRSSNGSNPKQRDTLRTLGLGRIGKRSQRADSPALRGALHSVRHLVSVEE' A
#
# COMPACT_ATOMS: atom_id res chain seq x y z
N MET A 1 14.67 7.36 11.70
CA MET A 1 14.23 6.90 10.37
C MET A 1 12.71 7.02 10.27
N ALA A 2 12.22 7.48 9.16
CA ALA A 2 10.79 7.67 8.98
C ALA A 2 10.08 6.35 8.74
N THR A 3 8.93 6.18 9.37
CA THR A 3 8.05 5.04 9.16
C THR A 3 6.75 5.55 8.54
N LEU A 4 6.29 4.89 7.51
CA LEU A 4 5.05 5.25 6.85
C LEU A 4 3.93 4.33 7.31
N ALA A 5 2.82 4.92 7.71
CA ALA A 5 1.60 4.18 8.01
C ALA A 5 0.74 4.14 6.76
N ILE A 6 0.37 2.97 6.32
CA ILE A 6 -0.38 2.74 5.10
C ILE A 6 -1.70 2.10 5.46
N THR A 7 -2.80 2.67 4.97
CA THR A 7 -4.13 2.11 5.20
C THR A 7 -4.80 1.90 3.85
N GLN A 8 -5.31 0.71 3.62
CA GLN A 8 -6.05 0.44 2.39
C GLN A 8 -7.45 1.04 2.50
N ARG A 9 -7.76 1.94 1.60
CA ARG A 9 -9.03 2.66 1.59
C ARG A 9 -10.03 2.09 0.60
N ARG A 10 -9.56 1.44 -0.46
CA ARG A 10 -10.42 0.88 -1.50
C ARG A 10 -10.12 -0.60 -1.70
N SER A 11 -11.13 -1.32 -2.15
CA SER A 11 -10.99 -2.73 -2.48
C SER A 11 -9.99 -2.93 -3.62
N SER A 12 -9.27 -4.05 -3.59
CA SER A 12 -8.41 -4.45 -4.68
C SER A 12 -9.20 -5.03 -5.86
N ASN A 13 -10.52 -5.17 -5.72
CA ASN A 13 -11.36 -5.62 -6.83
C ASN A 13 -11.29 -4.61 -7.96
N GLY A 14 -11.04 -5.09 -9.17
CA GLY A 14 -10.89 -4.23 -10.33
C GLY A 14 -9.48 -3.72 -10.55
N SER A 15 -8.57 -3.90 -9.60
CA SER A 15 -7.17 -3.59 -9.84
C SER A 15 -6.52 -4.74 -10.61
N ASN A 16 -5.41 -4.45 -11.30
CA ASN A 16 -4.72 -5.48 -12.05
C ASN A 16 -3.95 -6.42 -11.09
N PRO A 17 -3.54 -7.61 -11.56
CA PRO A 17 -2.84 -8.57 -10.69
C PRO A 17 -1.56 -8.01 -10.08
N LYS A 18 -0.87 -7.14 -10.80
CA LYS A 18 0.35 -6.53 -10.30
C LYS A 18 0.08 -5.62 -9.11
N GLN A 19 -1.00 -4.85 -9.15
CA GLN A 19 -1.39 -4.00 -8.03
C GLN A 19 -1.81 -4.81 -6.82
N ARG A 20 -2.53 -5.90 -7.03
CA ARG A 20 -2.91 -6.80 -5.95
C ARG A 20 -1.68 -7.41 -5.29
N ASP A 21 -0.72 -7.80 -6.09
CA ASP A 21 0.53 -8.38 -5.59
C ASP A 21 1.31 -7.36 -4.77
N THR A 22 1.33 -6.10 -5.22
CA THR A 22 1.95 -5.01 -4.49
C THR A 22 1.29 -4.80 -3.14
N LEU A 23 -0.05 -4.77 -3.09
CA LEU A 23 -0.78 -4.64 -1.83
C LEU A 23 -0.46 -5.79 -0.88
N ARG A 24 -0.37 -6.99 -1.41
CA ARG A 24 -0.04 -8.17 -0.63
C ARG A 24 1.36 -8.07 -0.02
N THR A 25 2.31 -7.59 -0.82
CA THR A 25 3.68 -7.39 -0.35
C THR A 25 3.74 -6.34 0.75
N LEU A 26 2.87 -5.34 0.67
CA LEU A 26 2.79 -4.28 1.69
C LEU A 26 2.07 -4.74 2.96
N GLY A 27 1.53 -5.95 2.98
CA GLY A 27 0.77 -6.45 4.12
C GLY A 27 -0.68 -6.00 4.12
N LEU A 28 -1.17 -5.53 2.99
CA LEU A 28 -2.55 -5.09 2.81
C LEU A 28 -3.31 -6.15 2.01
N GLY A 29 -4.54 -5.87 1.69
CA GLY A 29 -5.37 -6.79 0.90
C GLY A 29 -6.84 -6.63 1.20
N ARG A 30 -7.18 -5.89 2.25
CA ARG A 30 -8.56 -5.63 2.65
C ARG A 30 -8.74 -4.15 2.92
N ILE A 31 -9.95 -3.66 2.68
CA ILE A 31 -10.30 -2.31 3.05
C ILE A 31 -10.16 -2.17 4.57
N GLY A 32 -9.51 -1.10 5.00
CA GLY A 32 -9.28 -0.84 6.40
C GLY A 32 -8.04 -1.50 6.98
N LYS A 33 -7.39 -2.37 6.24
CA LYS A 33 -6.15 -3.00 6.68
C LYS A 33 -5.06 -1.94 6.78
N ARG A 34 -4.33 -1.96 7.88
CA ARG A 34 -3.25 -1.02 8.15
C ARG A 34 -1.91 -1.73 8.21
N SER A 35 -0.88 -1.05 7.77
CA SER A 35 0.48 -1.56 7.82
C SER A 35 1.45 -0.42 8.07
N GLN A 36 2.55 -0.72 8.74
CA GLN A 36 3.62 0.25 8.93
C GLN A 36 4.89 -0.30 8.30
N ARG A 37 5.55 0.53 7.51
CA ARG A 37 6.76 0.14 6.80
C ARG A 37 7.80 1.25 6.92
N ALA A 38 9.06 0.87 6.98
CA ALA A 38 10.14 1.82 6.94
C ALA A 38 10.18 2.52 5.58
N ASP A 39 10.36 3.83 5.61
CA ASP A 39 10.44 4.60 4.37
C ASP A 39 11.67 4.18 3.58
N SER A 40 11.47 3.90 2.30
CA SER A 40 12.55 3.53 1.40
C SER A 40 12.14 3.85 -0.04
N PRO A 41 13.10 4.02 -0.95
CA PRO A 41 12.78 4.23 -2.36
C PRO A 41 11.95 3.10 -2.97
N ALA A 42 12.23 1.85 -2.58
CA ALA A 42 11.48 0.70 -3.06
C ALA A 42 10.02 0.76 -2.57
N LEU A 43 9.82 1.12 -1.31
CA LEU A 43 8.49 1.26 -0.75
C LEU A 43 7.71 2.38 -1.44
N ARG A 44 8.35 3.51 -1.67
CA ARG A 44 7.70 4.63 -2.34
C ARG A 44 7.28 4.28 -3.76
N GLY A 45 8.10 3.53 -4.47
CA GLY A 45 7.75 3.03 -5.80
C GLY A 45 6.53 2.12 -5.77
N ALA A 46 6.49 1.21 -4.81
CA ALA A 46 5.35 0.31 -4.64
C ALA A 46 4.08 1.09 -4.30
N LEU A 47 4.18 2.05 -3.39
CA LEU A 47 3.04 2.89 -2.99
C LEU A 47 2.52 3.72 -4.15
N HIS A 48 3.41 4.21 -4.99
CA HIS A 48 3.01 4.99 -6.16
C HIS A 48 2.08 4.18 -7.07
N SER A 49 2.35 2.89 -7.21
CA SER A 49 1.54 2.01 -8.06
C SER A 49 0.12 1.81 -7.51
N VAL A 50 -0.05 1.89 -6.19
CA VAL A 50 -1.34 1.63 -5.55
C VAL A 50 -1.87 2.83 -4.77
N ARG A 51 -1.33 4.02 -5.00
CA ARG A 51 -1.69 5.21 -4.24
C ARG A 51 -3.18 5.55 -4.29
N HIS A 52 -3.86 5.14 -5.35
CA HIS A 52 -5.29 5.36 -5.51
C HIS A 52 -6.14 4.42 -4.64
N LEU A 53 -5.52 3.40 -4.08
CA LEU A 53 -6.19 2.40 -3.26
C LEU A 53 -5.86 2.56 -1.78
N VAL A 54 -4.82 3.30 -1.45
CA VAL A 54 -4.34 3.40 -0.08
C VAL A 54 -4.15 4.86 0.33
N SER A 55 -4.10 5.06 1.65
CA SER A 55 -3.73 6.34 2.26
C SER A 55 -2.41 6.15 2.97
N VAL A 56 -1.51 7.11 2.81
CA VAL A 56 -0.18 7.05 3.42
C VAL A 56 -0.04 8.23 4.39
N GLU A 57 0.39 7.93 5.58
CA GLU A 57 0.66 8.94 6.61
C GLU A 57 2.10 8.78 7.08
N GLU A 58 2.76 9.90 7.24
CA GLU A 58 4.14 9.94 7.72
C GLU A 58 4.22 10.10 9.22
#